data_4d69c610280940d150dbc0788a85ecad
#
_entry.id   4d69c610280940d150dbc0788a85ecad
#
_cell.length_a   1.000
_cell.length_b   1.000
_cell.length_c   1.000
_cell.angle_alpha   90.00
_cell.angle_beta   90.00
_cell.angle_gamma   90.00
#
_symmetry.space_group_name_H-M   'P 1'
#
loop_
_entity.id
_entity.type
_entity.pdbx_description
1 polymer ?
#
loop_
_entity_poly.entity_id
_entity_poly.type
_entity_poly.pdbx_seq_one_letter_code
_entity_poly.pdbx_strand_id
1 'polypeptide(L)'
;MPSQKPLPRKILDAPLAVAGKDGTREATLSDFAGRWLVLYFYPKDNTPGCTTEGRDFAALLPKFRRAGADILGVSRDSARSHQNFCTKQDFGFELVSDADEALCQAFDVIREKQLYGRKYIGVDRSTFLIAPDGHVAQQWRGVKVPGHAQAVLESLQSLRKETA
;
A
#
# COMPACT_ATOMS: atom_id res chain seq x y z
N MET A 1 14.30 7.25 10.21
CA MET A 1 15.12 6.63 9.15
C MET A 1 14.62 5.23 8.82
N PRO A 2 14.49 4.90 7.54
CA PRO A 2 14.15 3.54 7.16
C PRO A 2 15.24 2.56 7.63
N SER A 3 14.81 1.37 8.03
CA SER A 3 15.73 0.31 8.44
C SER A 3 16.40 -0.31 7.23
N GLN A 4 17.68 -0.66 7.33
CA GLN A 4 18.40 -1.41 6.30
C GLN A 4 18.16 -2.92 6.42
N LYS A 5 17.51 -3.37 7.51
CA LYS A 5 17.22 -4.78 7.73
C LYS A 5 15.90 -5.15 7.09
N PRO A 6 15.77 -6.37 6.53
CA PRO A 6 14.47 -6.87 6.07
C PRO A 6 13.44 -6.87 7.18
N LEU A 7 12.18 -6.71 6.82
CA LEU A 7 11.08 -6.86 7.76
C LEU A 7 11.12 -8.27 8.38
N PRO A 8 10.63 -8.43 9.62
CA PRO A 8 10.59 -9.75 10.26
C PRO A 8 9.81 -10.76 9.43
N ARG A 9 10.28 -12.03 9.44
CA ARG A 9 9.60 -13.13 8.72
C ARG A 9 8.13 -13.25 9.10
N LYS A 10 7.82 -13.02 10.37
CA LYS A 10 6.45 -13.03 10.88
C LYS A 10 5.54 -12.03 10.15
N ILE A 11 6.07 -10.88 9.70
CA ILE A 11 5.34 -9.91 8.89
C ILE A 11 5.33 -10.34 7.42
N LEU A 12 6.50 -10.73 6.89
CA LEU A 12 6.65 -11.10 5.48
C LEU A 12 5.83 -12.34 5.10
N ASP A 13 5.72 -13.30 6.02
CA ASP A 13 5.06 -14.58 5.77
C ASP A 13 3.62 -14.66 6.28
N ALA A 14 3.11 -13.60 6.91
CA ALA A 14 1.73 -13.59 7.40
C ALA A 14 0.74 -13.68 6.22
N PRO A 15 -0.29 -14.54 6.33
CA PRO A 15 -1.29 -14.66 5.27
C PRO A 15 -2.14 -13.38 5.15
N LEU A 16 -2.33 -12.91 3.94
CA LEU A 16 -3.09 -11.71 3.61
C LEU A 16 -4.26 -12.07 2.71
N ALA A 17 -5.44 -11.52 3.01
CA ALA A 17 -6.59 -11.60 2.10
C ALA A 17 -6.45 -10.49 1.06
N VAL A 18 -6.32 -10.87 -0.20
CA VAL A 18 -6.05 -9.94 -1.30
C VAL A 18 -7.19 -10.00 -2.30
N ALA A 19 -7.64 -8.85 -2.77
CA ALA A 19 -8.75 -8.74 -3.71
C ALA A 19 -8.40 -7.78 -4.84
N GLY A 20 -8.82 -8.15 -6.04
CA GLY A 20 -8.70 -7.31 -7.23
C GLY A 20 -9.94 -7.48 -8.11
N LYS A 21 -9.96 -6.84 -9.27
CA LYS A 21 -11.10 -6.95 -10.19
C LYS A 21 -11.31 -8.37 -10.73
N ASP A 22 -10.28 -9.21 -10.69
CA ASP A 22 -10.35 -10.59 -11.19
C ASP A 22 -10.67 -11.61 -10.09
N GLY A 23 -10.88 -11.20 -8.85
CA GLY A 23 -11.26 -12.07 -7.75
C GLY A 23 -10.47 -11.84 -6.48
N THR A 24 -10.56 -12.83 -5.58
CA THR A 24 -9.88 -12.79 -4.28
C THR A 24 -8.94 -13.99 -4.15
N ARG A 25 -7.87 -13.81 -3.37
CA ARG A 25 -6.89 -14.87 -3.11
C ARG A 25 -6.17 -14.61 -1.79
N GLU A 26 -5.44 -15.61 -1.32
CA GLU A 26 -4.52 -15.47 -0.21
C GLU A 26 -3.11 -15.26 -0.74
N ALA A 27 -2.35 -14.37 -0.12
CA ALA A 27 -0.97 -14.10 -0.48
C ALA A 27 -0.18 -13.69 0.76
N THR A 28 1.13 -13.55 0.61
CA THR A 28 2.00 -13.00 1.65
C THR A 28 2.85 -11.89 1.03
N LEU A 29 3.45 -11.04 1.86
CA LEU A 29 4.41 -10.05 1.35
C LEU A 29 5.62 -10.74 0.71
N SER A 30 6.00 -11.93 1.22
CA SER A 30 7.08 -12.72 0.64
C SER A 30 6.83 -13.11 -0.82
N ASP A 31 5.57 -13.21 -1.23
CA ASP A 31 5.21 -13.53 -2.62
C ASP A 31 5.67 -12.45 -3.60
N PHE A 32 5.96 -11.25 -3.10
CA PHE A 32 6.44 -10.12 -3.89
C PHE A 32 7.96 -9.93 -3.77
N ALA A 33 8.65 -10.80 -3.03
CA ALA A 33 10.11 -10.74 -2.87
C ALA A 33 10.81 -10.84 -4.21
N GLY A 34 11.97 -10.18 -4.32
CA GLY A 34 12.72 -10.10 -5.57
C GLY A 34 12.30 -8.94 -6.47
N ARG A 35 11.23 -8.26 -6.14
CA ARG A 35 10.76 -7.05 -6.81
C ARG A 35 10.55 -5.95 -5.76
N TRP A 36 10.52 -4.72 -6.20
CA TRP A 36 10.11 -3.61 -5.33
C TRP A 36 8.60 -3.69 -5.11
N LEU A 37 8.15 -3.28 -3.94
CA LEU A 37 6.73 -3.25 -3.60
C LEU A 37 6.35 -1.89 -3.03
N VAL A 38 5.37 -1.25 -3.64
CA VAL A 38 4.72 -0.07 -3.08
C VAL A 38 3.53 -0.57 -2.26
N LEU A 39 3.60 -0.38 -0.95
CA LEU A 39 2.55 -0.77 -0.01
C LEU A 39 1.94 0.51 0.56
N TYR A 40 0.74 0.87 0.13
CA TYR A 40 0.12 2.10 0.61
C TYR A 40 -1.13 1.81 1.45
N PHE A 41 -1.21 2.45 2.60
CA PHE A 41 -2.30 2.32 3.55
C PHE A 41 -3.23 3.52 3.41
N TYR A 42 -4.55 3.27 3.37
CA TYR A 42 -5.55 4.31 3.23
C TYR A 42 -6.78 4.01 4.09
N PRO A 43 -7.55 5.04 4.47
CA PRO A 43 -8.62 4.87 5.47
C PRO A 43 -9.81 4.02 5.03
N LYS A 44 -10.34 4.21 3.79
CA LYS A 44 -11.59 3.54 3.43
C LYS A 44 -11.87 3.57 1.92
N ASP A 45 -12.34 2.45 1.38
CA ASP A 45 -12.78 2.33 -0.01
C ASP A 45 -13.87 3.35 -0.34
N ASN A 46 -13.90 3.77 -1.60
CA ASN A 46 -14.96 4.63 -2.17
C ASN A 46 -15.08 6.02 -1.54
N THR A 47 -14.10 6.46 -0.76
CA THR A 47 -14.03 7.85 -0.30
C THR A 47 -13.26 8.69 -1.32
N PRO A 48 -13.51 10.02 -1.41
CA PRO A 48 -12.90 10.85 -2.46
C PRO A 48 -11.38 10.81 -2.50
N GLY A 49 -10.72 10.99 -1.36
CA GLY A 49 -9.25 10.98 -1.29
C GLY A 49 -8.66 9.63 -1.64
N CYS A 50 -9.25 8.55 -1.13
CA CYS A 50 -8.77 7.19 -1.39
C CYS A 50 -9.00 6.78 -2.85
N THR A 51 -10.11 7.23 -3.45
CA THR A 51 -10.37 7.00 -4.87
C THR A 51 -9.35 7.72 -5.74
N THR A 52 -9.06 8.99 -5.45
CA THR A 52 -8.06 9.76 -6.19
C THR A 52 -6.67 9.15 -6.06
N GLU A 53 -6.27 8.77 -4.85
CA GLU A 53 -4.97 8.12 -4.63
C GLU A 53 -4.85 6.83 -5.43
N GLY A 54 -5.86 5.96 -5.37
CA GLY A 54 -5.87 4.71 -6.12
C GLY A 54 -5.80 4.94 -7.62
N ARG A 55 -6.54 5.93 -8.13
CA ARG A 55 -6.51 6.27 -9.56
C ARG A 55 -5.16 6.84 -9.98
N ASP A 56 -4.52 7.62 -9.14
CA ASP A 56 -3.18 8.15 -9.42
C ASP A 56 -2.15 7.03 -9.53
N PHE A 57 -2.17 6.07 -8.59
CA PHE A 57 -1.32 4.90 -8.67
C PHE A 57 -1.65 4.03 -9.88
N ALA A 58 -2.93 3.82 -10.18
CA ALA A 58 -3.35 3.03 -11.33
C ALA A 58 -2.88 3.63 -12.65
N ALA A 59 -2.93 4.94 -12.78
CA ALA A 59 -2.45 5.64 -13.99
C ALA A 59 -0.95 5.47 -14.18
N LEU A 60 -0.19 5.36 -13.10
CA LEU A 60 1.27 5.21 -13.13
C LEU A 60 1.71 3.74 -13.07
N LEU A 61 0.78 2.79 -12.94
CA LEU A 61 1.12 1.37 -12.78
C LEU A 61 2.07 0.84 -13.85
N PRO A 62 1.89 1.13 -15.15
CA PRO A 62 2.85 0.67 -16.15
C PRO A 62 4.26 1.18 -15.90
N LYS A 63 4.41 2.40 -15.43
CA LYS A 63 5.72 2.98 -15.10
C LYS A 63 6.33 2.31 -13.87
N PHE A 64 5.52 2.01 -12.85
CA PHE A 64 5.98 1.26 -11.68
C PHE A 64 6.46 -0.14 -12.09
N ARG A 65 5.70 -0.83 -12.92
CA ARG A 65 6.06 -2.18 -13.39
C ARG A 65 7.33 -2.18 -14.22
N ARG A 66 7.50 -1.19 -15.10
CA ARG A 66 8.75 -1.04 -15.86
C ARG A 66 9.94 -0.76 -14.94
N ALA A 67 9.68 -0.10 -13.82
CA ALA A 67 10.71 0.14 -12.79
C ALA A 67 10.93 -1.07 -11.86
N GLY A 68 10.25 -2.19 -12.11
CA GLY A 68 10.44 -3.41 -11.33
C GLY A 68 9.63 -3.47 -10.05
N ALA A 69 8.52 -2.74 -9.96
CA ALA A 69 7.69 -2.68 -8.75
C ALA A 69 6.27 -3.16 -8.98
N ASP A 70 5.71 -3.75 -7.94
CA ASP A 70 4.27 -4.01 -7.81
C ASP A 70 3.66 -3.02 -6.82
N ILE A 71 2.35 -2.87 -6.85
CA ILE A 71 1.60 -1.99 -5.94
C ILE A 71 0.54 -2.82 -5.22
N LEU A 72 0.44 -2.63 -3.90
CA LEU A 72 -0.66 -3.14 -3.08
C LEU A 72 -1.20 -1.99 -2.24
N GLY A 73 -2.52 -1.78 -2.28
CA GLY A 73 -3.18 -0.89 -1.33
C GLY A 73 -3.67 -1.70 -0.14
N VAL A 74 -3.78 -1.08 1.01
CA VAL A 74 -4.20 -1.74 2.26
C VAL A 74 -5.21 -0.86 2.97
N SER A 75 -6.35 -1.44 3.34
CA SER A 75 -7.29 -0.81 4.27
C SER A 75 -7.99 -1.89 5.10
N ARG A 76 -8.80 -1.44 6.07
CA ARG A 76 -9.56 -2.34 6.94
C ARG A 76 -10.87 -2.81 6.31
N ASP A 77 -11.16 -2.40 5.09
CA ASP A 77 -12.36 -2.82 4.36
C ASP A 77 -12.30 -4.31 4.03
N SER A 78 -13.48 -4.92 3.80
CA SER A 78 -13.58 -6.34 3.46
C SER A 78 -13.03 -6.62 2.05
N ALA A 79 -12.70 -7.89 1.79
CA ALA A 79 -12.27 -8.32 0.47
C ALA A 79 -13.34 -8.04 -0.59
N ARG A 80 -14.62 -8.20 -0.24
CA ARG A 80 -15.72 -7.89 -1.15
C ARG A 80 -15.78 -6.40 -1.50
N SER A 81 -15.62 -5.53 -0.51
CA SER A 81 -15.55 -4.07 -0.73
C SER A 81 -14.39 -3.74 -1.67
N HIS A 82 -13.22 -4.32 -1.42
CA HIS A 82 -12.04 -4.12 -2.26
C HIS A 82 -12.26 -4.58 -3.69
N GLN A 83 -12.87 -5.76 -3.88
CA GLN A 83 -13.16 -6.27 -5.22
C GLN A 83 -14.10 -5.32 -5.97
N ASN A 84 -15.15 -4.84 -5.31
CA ASN A 84 -16.09 -3.89 -5.88
C ASN A 84 -15.39 -2.56 -6.24
N PHE A 85 -14.52 -2.08 -5.35
CA PHE A 85 -13.77 -0.84 -5.56
C PHE A 85 -12.82 -0.97 -6.76
N CYS A 86 -12.05 -2.05 -6.83
CA CYS A 86 -11.15 -2.32 -7.95
C CYS A 86 -11.91 -2.44 -9.28
N THR A 87 -13.06 -3.10 -9.27
CA THR A 87 -13.88 -3.25 -10.47
C THR A 87 -14.44 -1.90 -10.92
N LYS A 88 -14.99 -1.14 -10.00
CA LYS A 88 -15.59 0.17 -10.29
C LYS A 88 -14.59 1.15 -10.84
N GLN A 89 -13.37 1.17 -10.27
CA GLN A 89 -12.31 2.10 -10.66
C GLN A 89 -11.36 1.52 -11.72
N ASP A 90 -11.54 0.25 -12.09
CA ASP A 90 -10.68 -0.47 -13.04
C ASP A 90 -9.21 -0.45 -12.62
N PHE A 91 -8.93 -0.74 -11.36
CA PHE A 91 -7.56 -0.82 -10.86
C PHE A 91 -6.87 -2.07 -11.37
N GLY A 92 -5.67 -1.93 -11.93
CA GLY A 92 -4.85 -3.04 -12.38
C GLY A 92 -3.99 -3.68 -11.29
N PHE A 93 -4.08 -3.20 -10.06
CA PHE A 93 -3.39 -3.77 -8.90
C PHE A 93 -4.40 -4.22 -7.85
N GLU A 94 -3.92 -4.98 -6.87
CA GLU A 94 -4.76 -5.58 -5.84
C GLU A 94 -4.73 -4.79 -4.54
N LEU A 95 -5.73 -5.04 -3.69
CA LEU A 95 -5.88 -4.43 -2.38
C LEU A 95 -5.89 -5.51 -1.30
N VAL A 96 -5.24 -5.24 -0.17
CA VAL A 96 -5.23 -6.13 1.00
C VAL A 96 -6.36 -5.75 1.93
N SER A 97 -7.18 -6.74 2.30
CA SER A 97 -8.21 -6.59 3.33
C SER A 97 -7.57 -6.88 4.69
N ASP A 98 -7.30 -5.83 5.45
CA ASP A 98 -6.66 -5.90 6.77
C ASP A 98 -7.71 -5.68 7.88
N ALA A 99 -8.81 -6.44 7.82
CA ALA A 99 -9.95 -6.27 8.72
C ALA A 99 -9.58 -6.39 10.20
N ASP A 100 -8.60 -7.23 10.53
CA ASP A 100 -8.11 -7.42 11.90
C ASP A 100 -6.99 -6.46 12.28
N GLU A 101 -6.62 -5.53 11.41
CA GLU A 101 -5.57 -4.53 11.61
C GLU A 101 -4.15 -5.08 11.81
N ALA A 102 -3.92 -6.37 11.53
CA ALA A 102 -2.61 -6.98 11.77
C ALA A 102 -1.49 -6.25 11.01
N LEU A 103 -1.71 -5.97 9.73
CA LEU A 103 -0.72 -5.27 8.91
C LEU A 103 -0.63 -3.79 9.28
N CYS A 104 -1.77 -3.15 9.52
CA CYS A 104 -1.81 -1.74 9.95
C CYS A 104 -1.04 -1.53 11.25
N GLN A 105 -1.17 -2.46 12.21
CA GLN A 105 -0.43 -2.36 13.48
C GLN A 105 1.05 -2.67 13.28
N ALA A 106 1.39 -3.65 12.45
CA ALA A 106 2.78 -3.98 12.16
C ALA A 106 3.55 -2.80 11.56
N PHE A 107 2.89 -1.98 10.74
CA PHE A 107 3.48 -0.78 10.11
C PHE A 107 3.22 0.50 10.89
N ASP A 108 2.54 0.39 12.04
CA ASP A 108 2.29 1.52 12.94
C ASP A 108 1.58 2.68 12.23
N VAL A 109 0.48 2.39 11.54
CA VAL A 109 -0.32 3.39 10.82
C VAL A 109 -1.68 3.65 11.46
N ILE A 110 -1.96 3.05 12.61
CA ILE A 110 -3.20 3.31 13.34
C ILE A 110 -2.98 4.51 14.25
N ARG A 111 -3.83 5.52 14.12
CA ARG A 111 -3.71 6.79 14.84
C ARG A 111 -5.04 7.22 15.39
N GLU A 112 -5.01 7.94 16.52
CA GLU A 112 -6.16 8.67 17.00
C GLU A 112 -6.33 9.91 16.12
N LYS A 113 -7.54 10.09 15.58
CA LYS A 113 -7.90 11.23 14.73
C LYS A 113 -9.06 11.99 15.37
N GLN A 114 -9.21 13.26 15.00
CA GLN A 114 -10.29 14.10 15.49
C GLN A 114 -11.01 14.75 14.30
N LEU A 115 -12.35 14.63 14.31
CA LEU A 115 -13.18 15.22 13.28
C LEU A 115 -14.46 15.76 13.93
N TYR A 116 -14.73 17.03 13.74
CA TYR A 116 -15.89 17.72 14.34
C TYR A 116 -15.97 17.52 15.85
N GLY A 117 -14.84 17.61 16.55
CA GLY A 117 -14.76 17.45 17.99
C GLY A 117 -14.84 16.01 18.50
N ARG A 118 -15.00 15.05 17.62
CA ARG A 118 -15.03 13.62 17.97
C ARG A 118 -13.70 12.97 17.69
N LYS A 119 -13.23 12.17 18.64
CA LYS A 119 -12.02 11.35 18.48
C LYS A 119 -12.40 9.98 17.92
N TYR A 120 -11.59 9.47 17.01
CA TYR A 120 -11.76 8.13 16.49
C TYR A 120 -10.40 7.55 16.14
N ILE A 121 -10.34 6.20 16.05
CA ILE A 121 -9.12 5.49 15.68
C ILE A 121 -9.21 5.14 14.19
N GLY A 122 -8.23 5.58 13.43
CA GLY A 122 -8.23 5.36 11.99
C GLY A 122 -6.84 5.16 11.42
N VAL A 123 -6.81 4.82 10.14
CA VAL A 123 -5.56 4.63 9.40
C VAL A 123 -5.01 5.99 8.99
N ASP A 124 -3.76 6.25 9.37
CA ASP A 124 -2.99 7.38 8.86
C ASP A 124 -2.51 7.03 7.46
N ARG A 125 -2.89 7.82 6.46
CA ARG A 125 -2.52 7.59 5.08
C ARG A 125 -1.00 7.56 4.96
N SER A 126 -0.46 6.40 4.60
CA SER A 126 0.99 6.15 4.61
C SER A 126 1.38 5.26 3.44
N THR A 127 2.60 5.42 2.94
CA THR A 127 3.15 4.59 1.88
C THR A 127 4.53 4.10 2.28
N PHE A 128 4.80 2.84 2.01
CA PHE A 128 6.09 2.19 2.27
C PHE A 128 6.61 1.61 0.97
N LEU A 129 7.86 1.95 0.64
CA LEU A 129 8.55 1.39 -0.52
C LEU A 129 9.47 0.30 0.00
N ILE A 130 9.13 -0.96 -0.33
CA ILE A 130 9.83 -2.14 0.16
C ILE A 130 10.75 -2.65 -0.94
N ALA A 131 12.04 -2.77 -0.63
CA ALA A 131 13.05 -3.24 -1.57
C ALA A 131 12.95 -4.75 -1.81
N PRO A 132 13.58 -5.27 -2.88
CA PRO A 132 13.50 -6.71 -3.22
C PRO A 132 13.92 -7.66 -2.10
N ASP A 133 14.79 -7.23 -1.19
CA ASP A 133 15.22 -8.04 -0.04
C ASP A 133 14.27 -7.96 1.16
N GLY A 134 13.21 -7.15 1.08
CA GLY A 134 12.21 -7.03 2.14
C GLY A 134 12.44 -5.90 3.14
N HIS A 135 13.46 -5.05 2.96
CA HIS A 135 13.62 -3.91 3.86
C HIS A 135 12.81 -2.70 3.37
N VAL A 136 12.40 -1.84 4.30
CA VAL A 136 11.69 -0.60 3.97
C VAL A 136 12.73 0.45 3.56
N ALA A 137 12.79 0.75 2.27
CA ALA A 137 13.77 1.69 1.71
C ALA A 137 13.35 3.14 1.88
N GLN A 138 12.04 3.42 1.87
CA GLN A 138 11.50 4.76 2.04
C GLN A 138 10.08 4.67 2.59
N GLN A 139 9.66 5.71 3.30
CA GLN A 139 8.30 5.77 3.83
C GLN A 139 7.78 7.21 3.80
N TRP A 140 6.47 7.33 3.66
CA TRP A 140 5.73 8.59 3.73
C TRP A 140 4.59 8.41 4.70
N ARG A 141 4.45 9.32 5.67
CA ARG A 141 3.36 9.31 6.65
C ARG A 141 2.59 10.61 6.58
N GLY A 142 1.33 10.61 7.00
CA GLY A 142 0.49 11.78 6.90
C GLY A 142 0.38 12.28 5.46
N VAL A 143 0.17 11.34 4.53
CA VAL A 143 0.22 11.62 3.09
C VAL A 143 -0.90 12.55 2.65
N LYS A 144 -0.55 13.52 1.82
CA LYS A 144 -1.50 14.32 1.05
C LYS A 144 -1.49 13.80 -0.38
N VAL A 145 -2.68 13.50 -0.91
CA VAL A 145 -2.83 12.79 -2.19
C VAL A 145 -2.23 13.53 -3.40
N PRO A 146 -2.43 14.86 -3.58
CA PRO A 146 -1.90 15.52 -4.78
C PRO A 146 -0.40 15.34 -4.95
N GLY A 147 0.01 14.77 -6.07
CA GLY A 147 1.42 14.57 -6.42
C GLY A 147 2.11 13.41 -5.70
N HIS A 148 1.43 12.71 -4.79
CA HIS A 148 2.05 11.67 -3.98
C HIS A 148 2.50 10.47 -4.81
N ALA A 149 1.64 9.92 -5.65
CA ALA A 149 1.98 8.73 -6.46
C ALA A 149 3.19 9.01 -7.37
N GLN A 150 3.26 10.19 -7.95
CA GLN A 150 4.40 10.60 -8.77
C GLN A 150 5.68 10.70 -7.93
N ALA A 151 5.59 11.25 -6.70
CA ALA A 151 6.73 11.34 -5.80
C ALA A 151 7.26 9.96 -5.42
N VAL A 152 6.37 8.99 -5.18
CA VAL A 152 6.77 7.61 -4.90
C VAL A 152 7.49 7.00 -6.09
N LEU A 153 6.98 7.20 -7.31
CA LEU A 153 7.62 6.70 -8.53
C LEU A 153 9.02 7.27 -8.70
N GLU A 154 9.18 8.57 -8.50
CA GLU A 154 10.50 9.22 -8.63
C GLU A 154 11.47 8.70 -7.58
N SER A 155 11.02 8.49 -6.34
CA SER A 155 11.84 7.91 -5.30
C SER A 155 12.29 6.49 -5.65
N LEU A 156 11.39 5.68 -6.18
CA LEU A 156 11.71 4.32 -6.65
C LEU A 156 12.77 4.35 -7.74
N GLN A 157 12.60 5.21 -8.73
CA GLN A 157 13.55 5.32 -9.85
C GLN A 157 14.94 5.73 -9.35
N SER A 158 14.99 6.66 -8.39
CA SER A 158 16.25 7.11 -7.79
C SER A 158 16.93 5.98 -7.00
N LEU A 159 16.18 5.27 -6.15
CA LEU A 159 16.70 4.18 -5.33
C LEU A 159 17.18 3.00 -6.18
N ARG A 160 16.51 2.69 -7.27
CA ARG A 160 16.95 1.63 -8.20
C ARG A 160 18.31 1.95 -8.83
N LYS A 161 18.56 3.21 -9.18
CA LYS A 161 19.86 3.62 -9.73
C LYS A 161 20.97 3.43 -8.71
N GLU A 162 20.70 3.70 -7.44
CA GLU A 162 21.69 3.55 -6.36
C GLU A 162 22.05 2.10 -6.09
N THR A 163 21.11 1.17 -6.30
CA THR A 163 21.28 -0.25 -5.99
C THR A 163 21.60 -1.12 -7.22
N ALA A 164 21.60 -0.53 -8.38
CA ALA A 164 21.87 -1.24 -9.64
C ALA A 164 23.37 -1.56 -9.82
#